data_e1c3f819ef0373ba8aeadd780d362e17
#
_entry.id   e1c3f819ef0373ba8aeadd780d362e17
#
_cell.length_a   1.000
_cell.length_b   1.000
_cell.length_c   1.000
_cell.angle_alpha   90.00
_cell.angle_beta   90.00
_cell.angle_gamma   90.00
#
_symmetry.space_group_name_H-M   'P 1'
#
loop_
_entity.id
_entity.type
_entity.pdbx_description
1 polymer ?
#
loop_
_entity_poly.entity_id
_entity_poly.type
_entity_poly.pdbx_seq_one_letter_code
_entity_poly.pdbx_strand_id
1 'polypeptide(L)'
;MIIKYISLFFIFLANLSFANYQFETIASNLDDPWSFDFLNNEQIIFTEQPGKIKIISVSSGEISEVSGVPKVQYASQGGLSEIVLDPDFEKNNTLYLSYSALNENGKSTLFLMSAELNNNSLVNKKIIFEAIAYRRVPIHLGAKIDFLSDGTILLTSGDGFDYKEKAQNLDNHFGKILRINKDGSIPSDNPFVRNKNALPEIYSYGHRNMQGLVVMGNGKIYEHEHGPRGGDEFNLVEAGKNFGWPAITYGIDYSGAVISPFTKMDGMEQPLKYWVPSIAPSDMIYYEGDLYPDLKNSFLITALVSRDVRKLKISENGISEESLFKELESRLRSIGASPKGEIYLLTDGRRGKLLKLVNIGQ
;
A
#
# COMPACT_ATOMS: atom_id res chain seq x y z
N MET A 1 -23.53 -39.01 -58.16
CA MET A 1 -22.44 -39.39 -57.22
C MET A 1 -22.04 -38.08 -56.48
N ILE A 2 -22.58 -37.89 -55.26
CA ILE A 2 -22.41 -36.67 -54.47
C ILE A 2 -21.34 -36.96 -53.44
N ILE A 3 -20.18 -36.31 -53.57
CA ILE A 3 -19.07 -36.42 -52.62
C ILE A 3 -19.33 -35.42 -51.47
N LYS A 4 -19.64 -35.96 -50.27
CA LYS A 4 -19.71 -35.13 -49.04
C LYS A 4 -18.30 -34.90 -48.52
N TYR A 5 -17.87 -33.63 -48.46
CA TYR A 5 -16.68 -33.23 -47.72
C TYR A 5 -17.04 -33.16 -46.23
N ILE A 6 -16.42 -34.00 -45.41
CA ILE A 6 -16.45 -33.89 -43.97
C ILE A 6 -15.25 -33.02 -43.53
N SER A 7 -15.53 -31.77 -43.16
CA SER A 7 -14.52 -30.90 -42.56
C SER A 7 -14.34 -31.33 -41.10
N LEU A 8 -13.20 -31.92 -40.77
CA LEU A 8 -12.77 -32.16 -39.40
C LEU A 8 -12.29 -30.85 -38.78
N PHE A 9 -13.10 -30.31 -37.89
CA PHE A 9 -12.68 -29.17 -37.05
C PHE A 9 -11.83 -29.72 -35.88
N PHE A 10 -10.52 -29.54 -35.94
CA PHE A 10 -9.64 -29.78 -34.81
C PHE A 10 -9.82 -28.63 -33.82
N ILE A 11 -10.56 -28.85 -32.74
CA ILE A 11 -10.58 -27.96 -31.59
C ILE A 11 -9.24 -28.18 -30.84
N PHE A 12 -8.31 -27.28 -31.00
CA PHE A 12 -7.15 -27.14 -30.12
C PHE A 12 -7.65 -26.66 -28.76
N LEU A 13 -7.91 -27.59 -27.85
CA LEU A 13 -8.00 -27.28 -26.41
C LEU A 13 -6.58 -26.92 -25.96
N ALA A 14 -6.27 -25.63 -25.95
CA ALA A 14 -5.14 -25.14 -25.17
C ALA A 14 -5.41 -25.50 -23.72
N ASN A 15 -4.72 -26.51 -23.21
CA ASN A 15 -4.63 -26.75 -21.79
C ASN A 15 -3.91 -25.52 -21.18
N LEU A 16 -4.68 -24.56 -20.66
CA LEU A 16 -4.19 -23.58 -19.73
C LEU A 16 -3.76 -24.35 -18.49
N SER A 17 -2.49 -24.69 -18.43
CA SER A 17 -1.85 -25.17 -17.21
C SER A 17 -1.86 -23.99 -16.25
N PHE A 18 -2.87 -23.92 -15.39
CA PHE A 18 -2.79 -23.05 -14.23
C PHE A 18 -1.62 -23.56 -13.38
N ALA A 19 -0.61 -22.73 -13.18
CA ALA A 19 0.44 -23.05 -12.24
C ALA A 19 -0.24 -23.31 -10.90
N ASN A 20 0.01 -24.50 -10.33
CA ASN A 20 -0.53 -24.86 -9.01
C ASN A 20 0.29 -24.12 -7.96
N TYR A 21 -0.18 -22.95 -7.54
CA TYR A 21 0.39 -22.18 -6.43
C TYR A 21 -0.31 -22.59 -5.13
N GLN A 22 0.47 -22.68 -4.07
CA GLN A 22 -0.01 -22.93 -2.71
C GLN A 22 0.72 -21.99 -1.74
N PHE A 23 0.09 -21.67 -0.61
CA PHE A 23 0.75 -20.93 0.45
C PHE A 23 1.25 -21.82 1.57
N GLU A 24 2.53 -21.66 1.90
CA GLU A 24 3.16 -22.20 3.10
C GLU A 24 3.06 -21.18 4.22
N THR A 25 2.70 -21.61 5.44
CA THR A 25 2.70 -20.75 6.61
C THR A 25 4.08 -20.72 7.24
N ILE A 26 4.75 -19.56 7.19
CA ILE A 26 6.06 -19.33 7.80
C ILE A 26 5.91 -18.99 9.29
N ALA A 27 4.90 -18.17 9.64
CA ALA A 27 4.58 -17.83 11.01
C ALA A 27 3.09 -17.65 11.22
N SER A 28 2.64 -17.82 12.46
CA SER A 28 1.25 -17.63 12.87
C SER A 28 1.16 -16.94 14.24
N ASN A 29 -0.05 -16.51 14.61
CA ASN A 29 -0.31 -15.80 15.87
C ASN A 29 0.44 -14.46 15.97
N LEU A 30 0.61 -13.77 14.84
CA LEU A 30 1.12 -12.39 14.79
C LEU A 30 0.02 -11.45 15.29
N ASP A 31 0.40 -10.41 16.03
CA ASP A 31 -0.55 -9.49 16.68
C ASP A 31 -0.83 -8.25 15.83
N ASP A 32 -1.89 -8.30 15.02
CA ASP A 32 -2.25 -7.26 14.05
C ASP A 32 -1.04 -6.83 13.17
N PRO A 33 -0.41 -7.76 12.42
CA PRO A 33 0.73 -7.41 11.57
C PRO A 33 0.27 -6.46 10.46
N TRP A 34 1.11 -5.44 10.14
CA TRP A 34 0.70 -4.39 9.21
C TRP A 34 1.54 -4.37 7.93
N SER A 35 2.84 -4.28 8.03
CA SER A 35 3.77 -4.14 6.93
C SER A 35 5.03 -4.94 7.18
N PHE A 36 5.75 -5.28 6.11
CA PHE A 36 7.04 -5.97 6.21
C PHE A 36 7.97 -5.58 5.07
N ASP A 37 9.27 -5.77 5.29
CA ASP A 37 10.31 -5.63 4.28
C ASP A 37 11.40 -6.71 4.48
N PHE A 38 12.25 -6.89 3.50
CA PHE A 38 13.27 -7.95 3.47
C PHE A 38 14.64 -7.42 3.85
N LEU A 39 15.13 -7.75 5.05
CA LEU A 39 16.51 -7.45 5.44
C LEU A 39 17.52 -8.16 4.53
N ASN A 40 17.17 -9.36 4.10
CA ASN A 40 17.88 -10.18 3.13
C ASN A 40 16.97 -11.35 2.68
N ASN A 41 17.50 -12.33 1.95
CA ASN A 41 16.73 -13.48 1.47
C ASN A 41 16.21 -14.43 2.58
N GLU A 42 16.75 -14.33 3.81
CA GLU A 42 16.43 -15.24 4.92
C GLU A 42 15.74 -14.53 6.10
N GLN A 43 15.69 -13.21 6.08
CA GLN A 43 15.13 -12.44 7.17
C GLN A 43 14.14 -11.38 6.69
N ILE A 44 12.97 -11.39 7.31
CA ILE A 44 11.91 -10.42 7.10
C ILE A 44 11.75 -9.61 8.38
N ILE A 45 11.77 -8.28 8.28
CA ILE A 45 11.39 -7.35 9.34
C ILE A 45 9.94 -6.94 9.14
N PHE A 46 9.15 -6.92 10.20
CA PHE A 46 7.73 -6.56 10.09
C PHE A 46 7.24 -5.78 11.30
N THR A 47 6.18 -5.01 11.07
CA THR A 47 5.49 -4.24 12.11
C THR A 47 4.26 -4.99 12.60
N GLU A 48 3.99 -4.87 13.90
CA GLU A 48 2.70 -5.15 14.51
C GLU A 48 2.09 -3.83 15.00
N GLN A 49 0.84 -3.59 14.63
CA GLN A 49 0.16 -2.32 14.85
C GLN A 49 0.14 -1.83 16.31
N PRO A 50 0.10 -2.72 17.34
CA PRO A 50 0.23 -2.32 18.74
C PRO A 50 1.55 -1.62 19.12
N GLY A 51 2.54 -1.57 18.23
CA GLY A 51 3.81 -0.88 18.44
C GLY A 51 4.98 -1.82 18.66
N LYS A 52 5.02 -2.93 17.94
CA LYS A 52 6.16 -3.85 17.94
C LYS A 52 6.76 -3.97 16.55
N ILE A 53 8.06 -4.17 16.51
CA ILE A 53 8.79 -4.58 15.31
C ILE A 53 9.47 -5.90 15.61
N LYS A 54 9.39 -6.83 14.69
CA LYS A 54 9.95 -8.16 14.82
C LYS A 54 10.73 -8.55 13.58
N ILE A 55 11.70 -9.41 13.74
CA ILE A 55 12.45 -10.05 12.65
C ILE A 55 12.18 -11.54 12.71
N ILE A 56 11.83 -12.12 11.58
CA ILE A 56 11.64 -13.55 11.43
C ILE A 56 12.68 -14.14 10.48
N SER A 57 13.26 -15.28 10.86
CA SER A 57 14.02 -16.14 9.96
C SER A 57 13.06 -17.01 9.15
N VAL A 58 13.10 -16.89 7.83
CA VAL A 58 12.19 -17.62 6.94
C VAL A 58 12.40 -19.14 7.02
N SER A 59 13.64 -19.59 7.14
CA SER A 59 13.99 -21.02 7.15
C SER A 59 13.65 -21.71 8.48
N SER A 60 13.81 -21.02 9.62
CA SER A 60 13.57 -21.62 10.94
C SER A 60 12.23 -21.23 11.58
N GLY A 61 11.59 -20.15 11.10
CA GLY A 61 10.41 -19.57 11.73
C GLY A 61 10.72 -18.85 13.06
N GLU A 62 11.99 -18.73 13.45
CA GLU A 62 12.39 -18.05 14.68
C GLU A 62 12.11 -16.56 14.61
N ILE A 63 11.46 -16.02 15.64
CA ILE A 63 11.09 -14.61 15.73
C ILE A 63 11.87 -13.94 16.85
N SER A 64 12.50 -12.80 16.55
CA SER A 64 13.13 -11.92 17.54
C SER A 64 12.45 -10.55 17.54
N GLU A 65 12.39 -9.89 18.71
CA GLU A 65 11.81 -8.55 18.86
C GLU A 65 12.89 -7.48 18.68
N VAL A 66 12.53 -6.39 18.00
CA VAL A 66 13.39 -5.19 17.80
C VAL A 66 13.05 -4.20 18.90
N SER A 67 14.07 -3.75 19.64
CA SER A 67 13.93 -2.73 20.68
C SER A 67 14.00 -1.31 20.13
N GLY A 68 13.64 -0.31 20.95
CA GLY A 68 13.75 1.10 20.57
C GLY A 68 12.60 1.63 19.69
N VAL A 69 11.55 0.85 19.49
CA VAL A 69 10.35 1.23 18.72
C VAL A 69 9.70 2.49 19.31
N PRO A 70 9.20 3.44 18.50
CA PRO A 70 8.52 4.62 19.01
C PRO A 70 7.22 4.27 19.73
N LYS A 71 6.84 5.11 20.70
CA LYS A 71 5.52 5.00 21.32
C LYS A 71 4.44 5.39 20.32
N VAL A 72 3.50 4.48 20.05
CA VAL A 72 2.41 4.69 19.10
C VAL A 72 1.06 4.87 19.80
N GLN A 73 0.09 5.43 19.11
CA GLN A 73 -1.30 5.44 19.54
C GLN A 73 -2.05 4.29 18.86
N TYR A 74 -2.04 3.13 19.53
CA TYR A 74 -2.80 1.96 19.07
C TYR A 74 -4.26 2.12 19.49
N ALA A 75 -5.07 2.62 18.56
CA ALA A 75 -6.51 2.81 18.74
C ALA A 75 -7.19 2.89 17.36
N SER A 76 -8.39 2.36 17.22
CA SER A 76 -9.13 2.35 15.94
C SER A 76 -8.29 1.73 14.81
N GLN A 77 -7.87 2.52 13.82
CA GLN A 77 -7.00 2.10 12.71
C GLN A 77 -5.52 2.54 12.90
N GLY A 78 -5.23 3.24 13.99
CA GLY A 78 -3.91 3.75 14.28
C GLY A 78 -3.01 2.77 15.01
N GLY A 79 -1.74 3.09 15.05
CA GLY A 79 -0.67 2.30 15.64
C GLY A 79 0.61 2.44 14.83
N LEU A 80 1.47 1.43 14.88
CA LEU A 80 2.63 1.30 14.01
C LEU A 80 2.14 0.80 12.65
N SER A 81 2.50 1.50 11.58
CA SER A 81 2.02 1.21 10.23
C SER A 81 3.15 0.69 9.35
N GLU A 82 3.59 1.47 8.39
CA GLU A 82 4.57 1.03 7.39
C GLU A 82 5.98 0.93 7.96
N ILE A 83 6.72 -0.05 7.50
CA ILE A 83 8.17 -0.14 7.60
C ILE A 83 8.75 -0.34 6.20
N VAL A 84 9.71 0.50 5.82
CA VAL A 84 10.46 0.33 4.58
C VAL A 84 11.95 0.53 4.84
N LEU A 85 12.79 -0.25 4.19
CA LEU A 85 14.22 -0.09 4.23
C LEU A 85 14.66 1.03 3.28
N ASP A 86 15.71 1.76 3.66
CA ASP A 86 16.35 2.70 2.74
C ASP A 86 16.85 1.96 1.49
N PRO A 87 16.74 2.51 0.26
CA PRO A 87 17.31 1.88 -0.94
C PRO A 87 18.79 1.51 -0.82
N ASP A 88 19.55 2.18 0.05
CA ASP A 88 20.95 1.90 0.38
C ASP A 88 21.11 1.19 1.75
N PHE A 89 20.10 0.45 2.21
CA PHE A 89 20.06 -0.17 3.55
C PHE A 89 21.30 -1.03 3.85
N GLU A 90 21.80 -1.79 2.89
CA GLU A 90 23.03 -2.59 3.05
C GLU A 90 24.28 -1.76 3.43
N LYS A 91 24.28 -0.44 3.10
CA LYS A 91 25.37 0.48 3.40
C LYS A 91 25.15 1.29 4.68
N ASN A 92 23.88 1.64 4.97
CA ASN A 92 23.55 2.63 6.00
C ASN A 92 22.67 2.09 7.13
N ASN A 93 22.13 0.87 7.01
CA ASN A 93 21.21 0.23 7.94
C ASN A 93 19.97 1.10 8.29
N THR A 94 19.65 2.07 7.46
CA THR A 94 18.55 3.01 7.70
C THR A 94 17.22 2.42 7.26
N LEU A 95 16.19 2.61 8.08
CA LEU A 95 14.81 2.30 7.76
C LEU A 95 13.90 3.47 8.11
N TYR A 96 12.69 3.45 7.55
CA TYR A 96 11.67 4.45 7.79
C TYR A 96 10.41 3.80 8.34
N LEU A 97 9.78 4.49 9.29
CA LEU A 97 8.55 4.06 9.94
C LEU A 97 7.51 5.16 9.83
N SER A 98 6.31 4.81 9.41
CA SER A 98 5.13 5.64 9.60
C SER A 98 4.28 5.09 10.74
N TYR A 99 3.72 5.97 11.55
CA TYR A 99 2.90 5.57 12.70
C TYR A 99 2.00 6.71 13.16
N SER A 100 0.93 6.37 13.87
CA SER A 100 0.13 7.36 14.58
C SER A 100 0.58 7.50 16.03
N ALA A 101 0.66 8.73 16.49
CA ALA A 101 0.93 9.05 17.89
C ALA A 101 0.25 10.37 18.27
N LEU A 102 0.22 10.64 19.57
CA LEU A 102 -0.15 11.96 20.08
C LEU A 102 1.06 12.89 19.96
N ASN A 103 0.86 14.07 19.39
CA ASN A 103 1.89 15.12 19.40
C ASN A 103 2.00 15.76 20.78
N GLU A 104 2.89 16.76 20.93
CA GLU A 104 3.12 17.48 22.18
C GLU A 104 1.85 18.14 22.75
N ASN A 105 0.89 18.49 21.88
CA ASN A 105 -0.41 19.08 22.26
C ASN A 105 -1.51 18.03 22.50
N GLY A 106 -1.17 16.74 22.56
CA GLY A 106 -2.10 15.65 22.77
C GLY A 106 -3.05 15.38 21.60
N LYS A 107 -2.72 15.84 20.39
CA LYS A 107 -3.51 15.58 19.17
C LYS A 107 -2.93 14.38 18.40
N SER A 108 -3.81 13.51 17.94
CA SER A 108 -3.45 12.37 17.11
C SER A 108 -3.07 12.81 15.71
N THR A 109 -1.90 12.37 15.22
CA THR A 109 -1.49 12.60 13.84
C THR A 109 -0.56 11.50 13.33
N LEU A 110 -0.20 11.58 12.04
CA LEU A 110 0.75 10.71 11.37
C LEU A 110 2.15 11.27 11.50
N PHE A 111 3.09 10.41 11.87
CA PHE A 111 4.52 10.69 11.92
C PHE A 111 5.28 9.85 10.91
N LEU A 112 6.38 10.41 10.38
CA LEU A 112 7.41 9.67 9.66
C LEU A 112 8.72 9.79 10.44
N MET A 113 9.35 8.64 10.71
CA MET A 113 10.61 8.56 11.44
C MET A 113 11.64 7.79 10.62
N SER A 114 12.88 8.25 10.63
CA SER A 114 14.06 7.47 10.23
C SER A 114 14.74 6.88 11.47
N ALA A 115 15.32 5.70 11.31
CA ALA A 115 16.14 5.05 12.34
C ALA A 115 17.18 4.14 11.70
N GLU A 116 18.23 3.80 12.43
CA GLU A 116 19.18 2.77 12.02
C GLU A 116 18.91 1.47 12.80
N LEU A 117 18.92 0.34 12.09
CA LEU A 117 18.82 -0.98 12.71
C LEU A 117 20.22 -1.46 13.10
N ASN A 118 20.46 -1.65 14.39
CA ASN A 118 21.72 -2.17 14.92
C ASN A 118 21.45 -3.26 15.96
N ASN A 119 21.87 -4.51 15.70
CA ASN A 119 21.71 -5.64 16.61
C ASN A 119 20.28 -5.75 17.20
N ASN A 120 19.26 -5.78 16.38
CA ASN A 120 17.85 -5.82 16.75
C ASN A 120 17.42 -4.63 17.66
N SER A 121 18.03 -3.46 17.46
CA SER A 121 17.64 -2.23 18.16
C SER A 121 17.60 -1.06 17.19
N LEU A 122 16.56 -0.23 17.30
CA LEU A 122 16.49 1.04 16.59
C LEU A 122 17.28 2.10 17.32
N VAL A 123 18.33 2.59 16.68
CA VAL A 123 19.22 3.66 17.17
C VAL A 123 19.12 4.88 16.23
N ASN A 124 19.75 6.01 16.58
CA ASN A 124 19.81 7.23 15.77
C ASN A 124 18.44 7.70 15.24
N LYS A 125 17.42 7.51 16.05
CA LYS A 125 16.02 7.82 15.70
C LYS A 125 15.80 9.31 15.51
N LYS A 126 15.15 9.67 14.40
CA LYS A 126 14.79 11.05 14.07
C LYS A 126 13.36 11.10 13.53
N ILE A 127 12.46 11.86 14.16
CA ILE A 127 11.19 12.24 13.52
C ILE A 127 11.55 13.25 12.43
N ILE A 128 11.33 12.87 11.18
CA ILE A 128 11.63 13.70 10.01
C ILE A 128 10.39 14.42 9.47
N PHE A 129 9.20 13.96 9.88
CA PHE A 129 7.95 14.62 9.50
C PHE A 129 6.83 14.37 10.52
N GLU A 130 6.02 15.41 10.77
CA GLU A 130 4.75 15.36 11.51
C GLU A 130 3.66 15.96 10.62
N ALA A 131 2.59 15.21 10.35
CA ALA A 131 1.52 15.67 9.48
C ALA A 131 0.62 16.71 10.18
N ILE A 132 0.35 17.85 9.53
CA ILE A 132 -0.69 18.80 9.91
C ILE A 132 -2.08 18.21 9.51
N ALA A 133 -2.41 17.09 10.12
CA ALA A 133 -3.65 16.33 9.92
C ALA A 133 -4.15 15.81 11.27
N TYR A 134 -4.36 16.73 12.20
CA TYR A 134 -4.73 16.46 13.59
C TYR A 134 -6.19 15.96 13.68
N ARG A 135 -6.36 14.79 14.30
CA ARG A 135 -7.64 14.10 14.41
C ARG A 135 -7.96 13.67 15.84
N ARG A 136 -9.24 13.44 16.11
CA ARG A 136 -9.70 12.97 17.43
C ARG A 136 -9.41 11.49 17.63
N VAL A 137 -9.54 10.71 16.58
CA VAL A 137 -9.33 9.27 16.54
C VAL A 137 -8.39 8.96 15.38
N PRO A 138 -7.38 8.09 15.53
CA PRO A 138 -6.47 7.72 14.45
C PRO A 138 -7.18 6.77 13.46
N ILE A 139 -7.84 7.37 12.48
CA ILE A 139 -8.57 6.68 11.42
C ILE A 139 -8.23 7.31 10.07
N HIS A 140 -8.25 6.53 8.99
CA HIS A 140 -7.84 6.94 7.64
C HIS A 140 -6.50 7.68 7.65
N LEU A 141 -5.46 6.98 8.04
CA LEU A 141 -4.12 7.55 8.16
C LEU A 141 -3.36 7.58 6.82
N GLY A 142 -3.72 6.71 5.86
CA GLY A 142 -2.86 6.41 4.72
C GLY A 142 -1.63 5.63 5.19
N ALA A 143 -0.53 6.35 5.41
CA ALA A 143 0.71 5.89 6.03
C ALA A 143 1.66 5.06 5.14
N LYS A 144 1.37 4.88 3.84
CA LYS A 144 2.27 4.19 2.91
C LYS A 144 3.48 5.05 2.57
N ILE A 145 4.62 4.40 2.42
CA ILE A 145 5.92 5.02 2.10
C ILE A 145 6.48 4.34 0.85
N ASP A 146 7.02 5.13 -0.07
CA ASP A 146 7.86 4.64 -1.18
C ASP A 146 8.88 5.72 -1.57
N PHE A 147 9.86 5.37 -2.41
CA PHE A 147 10.95 6.26 -2.81
C PHE A 147 10.87 6.60 -4.29
N LEU A 148 11.06 7.87 -4.60
CA LEU A 148 11.35 8.28 -5.98
C LEU A 148 12.81 7.98 -6.35
N SER A 149 13.09 7.92 -7.65
CA SER A 149 14.43 7.62 -8.17
C SER A 149 15.51 8.64 -7.77
N ASP A 150 15.11 9.85 -7.35
CA ASP A 150 16.00 10.87 -6.81
C ASP A 150 16.28 10.71 -5.31
N GLY A 151 15.71 9.67 -4.69
CA GLY A 151 15.86 9.32 -3.28
C GLY A 151 14.91 10.09 -2.36
N THR A 152 14.01 10.92 -2.87
CA THR A 152 12.97 11.56 -2.03
C THR A 152 11.90 10.54 -1.64
N ILE A 153 11.25 10.79 -0.50
CA ILE A 153 10.22 9.93 0.09
C ILE A 153 8.84 10.43 -0.34
N LEU A 154 7.99 9.52 -0.80
CA LEU A 154 6.56 9.72 -0.86
C LEU A 154 5.91 9.15 0.39
N LEU A 155 5.02 9.93 1.03
CA LEU A 155 4.23 9.52 2.19
C LEU A 155 2.75 9.81 1.93
N THR A 156 1.90 8.80 2.11
CA THR A 156 0.45 9.01 2.00
C THR A 156 -0.15 9.43 3.33
N SER A 157 -1.08 10.40 3.32
CA SER A 157 -1.83 10.86 4.47
C SER A 157 -3.31 10.93 4.16
N GLY A 158 -4.11 10.09 4.81
CA GLY A 158 -5.54 9.96 4.56
C GLY A 158 -6.37 11.14 5.10
N ASP A 159 -7.66 11.18 4.71
CA ASP A 159 -8.60 12.27 4.99
C ASP A 159 -9.08 12.33 6.46
N GLY A 160 -8.70 11.36 7.30
CA GLY A 160 -9.09 11.30 8.71
C GLY A 160 -10.58 11.05 8.95
N PHE A 161 -11.31 10.56 7.96
CA PHE A 161 -12.73 10.18 7.99
C PHE A 161 -13.69 11.37 8.22
N ASP A 162 -13.64 11.99 9.39
CA ASP A 162 -14.50 13.15 9.76
C ASP A 162 -14.06 14.45 9.05
N TYR A 163 -12.92 14.46 8.39
CA TYR A 163 -12.30 15.65 7.79
C TYR A 163 -12.24 15.60 6.26
N LYS A 164 -13.08 14.77 5.63
CA LYS A 164 -13.09 14.53 4.18
C LYS A 164 -13.03 15.80 3.32
N GLU A 165 -13.73 16.87 3.71
CA GLU A 165 -13.75 18.13 2.98
C GLU A 165 -12.38 18.80 2.93
N LYS A 166 -11.50 18.53 3.90
CA LYS A 166 -10.12 19.05 3.93
C LYS A 166 -9.21 18.41 2.88
N ALA A 167 -9.63 17.30 2.27
CA ALA A 167 -8.86 16.68 1.19
C ALA A 167 -8.67 17.62 -0.01
N GLN A 168 -9.62 18.55 -0.23
CA GLN A 168 -9.55 19.57 -1.29
C GLN A 168 -8.73 20.82 -0.91
N ASN A 169 -8.41 21.03 0.37
CA ASN A 169 -7.67 22.19 0.83
C ASN A 169 -6.15 21.92 0.84
N LEU A 170 -5.34 22.90 0.50
CA LEU A 170 -3.88 22.76 0.42
C LEU A 170 -3.14 23.27 1.67
N ASP A 171 -3.84 23.72 2.70
CA ASP A 171 -3.30 24.23 3.97
C ASP A 171 -3.16 23.16 5.06
N ASN A 172 -3.35 21.89 4.72
CA ASN A 172 -3.31 20.76 5.62
C ASN A 172 -2.90 19.47 4.88
N HIS A 173 -2.62 18.39 5.63
CA HIS A 173 -2.20 17.10 5.07
C HIS A 173 -3.31 16.03 5.02
N PHE A 174 -4.57 16.38 5.20
CA PHE A 174 -5.67 15.42 5.02
C PHE A 174 -5.88 15.09 3.53
N GLY A 175 -5.86 13.80 3.18
CA GLY A 175 -6.09 13.32 1.81
C GLY A 175 -5.01 13.79 0.83
N LYS A 176 -3.74 13.56 1.17
CA LYS A 176 -2.57 14.01 0.40
C LYS A 176 -1.57 12.89 0.17
N ILE A 177 -0.86 12.96 -0.94
CA ILE A 177 0.46 12.36 -1.07
C ILE A 177 1.48 13.49 -0.87
N LEU A 178 2.49 13.23 -0.05
CA LEU A 178 3.53 14.19 0.34
C LEU A 178 4.86 13.74 -0.23
N ARG A 179 5.72 14.69 -0.65
CA ARG A 179 7.09 14.40 -1.08
C ARG A 179 8.07 15.16 -0.22
N ILE A 180 9.00 14.42 0.40
CA ILE A 180 9.88 14.90 1.47
C ILE A 180 11.29 14.34 1.22
N ASN A 181 12.34 15.13 1.50
CA ASN A 181 13.72 14.63 1.53
C ASN A 181 13.94 13.68 2.72
N LYS A 182 14.92 12.78 2.63
CA LYS A 182 15.27 11.83 3.70
C LYS A 182 15.65 12.50 5.03
N ASP A 183 16.06 13.76 5.01
CA ASP A 183 16.37 14.55 6.21
C ASP A 183 15.17 15.31 6.79
N GLY A 184 14.02 15.28 6.11
CA GLY A 184 12.79 15.99 6.47
C GLY A 184 12.64 17.36 5.83
N SER A 185 13.63 17.82 5.05
CA SER A 185 13.52 19.08 4.29
C SER A 185 12.61 18.91 3.08
N ILE A 186 12.16 20.02 2.50
CA ILE A 186 11.23 20.01 1.39
C ILE A 186 11.98 20.12 0.05
N PRO A 187 11.73 19.24 -0.92
CA PRO A 187 12.29 19.35 -2.27
C PRO A 187 11.89 20.68 -2.94
N SER A 188 12.87 21.39 -3.49
CA SER A 188 12.65 22.73 -4.08
C SER A 188 11.82 22.72 -5.37
N ASP A 189 11.62 21.56 -5.96
CA ASP A 189 10.86 21.30 -7.19
C ASP A 189 9.48 20.69 -6.93
N ASN A 190 9.02 20.63 -5.66
CA ASN A 190 7.66 20.20 -5.34
C ASN A 190 6.62 21.10 -6.01
N PRO A 191 5.47 20.55 -6.43
CA PRO A 191 4.50 21.27 -7.27
C PRO A 191 3.93 22.53 -6.60
N PHE A 192 3.83 22.55 -5.27
CA PHE A 192 3.23 23.65 -4.52
C PHE A 192 4.25 24.51 -3.78
N VAL A 193 5.55 24.28 -3.89
CA VAL A 193 6.60 24.98 -3.15
C VAL A 193 6.57 26.51 -3.32
N ARG A 194 6.05 27.02 -4.44
CA ARG A 194 5.90 28.44 -4.71
C ARG A 194 4.53 29.02 -4.39
N ASN A 195 3.58 28.18 -3.98
CA ASN A 195 2.22 28.60 -3.64
C ASN A 195 2.13 28.94 -2.16
N LYS A 196 2.00 30.24 -1.84
CA LYS A 196 1.92 30.72 -0.45
C LYS A 196 0.69 30.24 0.33
N ASN A 197 -0.34 29.72 -0.38
CA ASN A 197 -1.58 29.21 0.21
C ASN A 197 -1.59 27.68 0.30
N ALA A 198 -0.48 27.02 0.04
CA ALA A 198 -0.35 25.57 0.10
C ALA A 198 0.86 25.16 0.95
N LEU A 199 0.76 24.00 1.58
CA LEU A 199 1.90 23.36 2.23
C LEU A 199 2.85 22.83 1.16
N PRO A 200 4.14 23.17 1.23
CA PRO A 200 5.10 22.95 0.14
C PRO A 200 5.46 21.47 -0.07
N GLU A 201 5.22 20.60 0.92
CA GLU A 201 5.45 19.17 0.85
C GLU A 201 4.37 18.39 0.09
N ILE A 202 3.23 19.02 -0.24
CA ILE A 202 2.15 18.36 -0.97
C ILE A 202 2.62 18.00 -2.39
N TYR A 203 2.46 16.72 -2.76
CA TYR A 203 2.73 16.20 -4.11
C TYR A 203 1.44 16.09 -4.93
N SER A 204 0.37 15.52 -4.34
CA SER A 204 -0.98 15.46 -4.91
C SER A 204 -2.03 15.56 -3.82
N TYR A 205 -3.30 15.80 -4.17
CA TYR A 205 -4.36 16.03 -3.21
C TYR A 205 -5.72 15.49 -3.69
N GLY A 206 -6.73 15.57 -2.82
CA GLY A 206 -8.05 15.05 -3.14
C GLY A 206 -8.14 13.53 -3.05
N HIS A 207 -7.35 12.93 -2.17
CA HIS A 207 -7.36 11.50 -1.86
C HIS A 207 -8.21 11.21 -0.62
N ARG A 208 -8.66 9.95 -0.47
CA ARG A 208 -9.41 9.52 0.70
C ARG A 208 -8.54 8.78 1.72
N ASN A 209 -8.17 7.54 1.45
CA ASN A 209 -7.38 6.71 2.37
C ASN A 209 -6.55 5.71 1.57
N MET A 210 -5.41 6.16 1.11
CA MET A 210 -4.47 5.40 0.29
C MET A 210 -3.81 4.30 1.13
N GLN A 211 -3.88 3.07 0.67
CA GLN A 211 -3.36 1.88 1.35
C GLN A 211 -2.36 1.10 0.50
N GLY A 212 -2.12 1.51 -0.73
CA GLY A 212 -1.06 1.00 -1.60
C GLY A 212 -0.38 2.16 -2.32
N LEU A 213 0.94 2.05 -2.50
CA LEU A 213 1.76 3.03 -3.21
C LEU A 213 2.92 2.27 -3.85
N VAL A 214 3.13 2.47 -5.15
CA VAL A 214 4.23 1.86 -5.90
C VAL A 214 4.83 2.88 -6.83
N VAL A 215 6.12 3.11 -6.70
CA VAL A 215 6.94 3.87 -7.65
C VAL A 215 7.66 2.88 -8.56
N MET A 216 7.34 2.93 -9.84
CA MET A 216 7.96 2.05 -10.84
C MET A 216 9.33 2.59 -11.30
N GLY A 217 10.20 1.71 -11.77
CA GLY A 217 11.52 2.08 -12.30
C GLY A 217 11.50 3.08 -13.46
N ASN A 218 10.36 3.22 -14.16
CA ASN A 218 10.14 4.23 -15.21
C ASN A 218 9.62 5.58 -14.68
N GLY A 219 9.54 5.75 -13.35
CA GLY A 219 9.09 6.97 -12.67
C GLY A 219 7.57 7.13 -12.56
N LYS A 220 6.76 6.20 -13.08
CA LYS A 220 5.32 6.21 -12.85
C LYS A 220 4.99 5.82 -11.42
N ILE A 221 4.04 6.53 -10.84
CA ILE A 221 3.57 6.32 -9.48
C ILE A 221 2.14 5.80 -9.54
N TYR A 222 1.87 4.69 -8.89
CA TYR A 222 0.53 4.13 -8.77
C TYR A 222 0.15 4.05 -7.30
N GLU A 223 -1.12 4.33 -7.03
CA GLU A 223 -1.67 4.15 -5.70
C GLU A 223 -3.06 3.51 -5.80
N HIS A 224 -3.51 2.91 -4.71
CA HIS A 224 -4.91 2.57 -4.53
C HIS A 224 -5.41 3.07 -3.19
N GLU A 225 -6.70 3.41 -3.16
CA GLU A 225 -7.33 3.94 -1.97
C GLU A 225 -8.72 3.35 -1.71
N HIS A 226 -9.10 3.39 -0.44
CA HIS A 226 -10.45 3.02 -0.05
C HIS A 226 -11.46 4.09 -0.43
N GLY A 227 -12.48 3.72 -1.16
CA GLY A 227 -13.72 4.47 -1.25
C GLY A 227 -14.55 4.38 0.05
N PRO A 228 -15.71 5.03 0.11
CA PRO A 228 -16.68 4.83 1.21
C PRO A 228 -17.40 3.48 1.05
N ARG A 229 -18.69 3.44 0.90
CA ARG A 229 -19.41 2.22 0.55
C ARG A 229 -19.34 1.99 -0.96
N GLY A 230 -18.33 1.26 -1.43
CA GLY A 230 -17.90 1.16 -2.82
C GLY A 230 -17.03 2.34 -3.26
N GLY A 231 -16.52 2.30 -4.48
CA GLY A 231 -15.69 3.34 -5.04
C GLY A 231 -14.25 3.34 -4.54
N ASP A 232 -13.71 2.18 -4.17
CA ASP A 232 -12.25 2.03 -4.05
C ASP A 232 -11.62 2.29 -5.41
N GLU A 233 -10.44 2.88 -5.45
CA GLU A 233 -9.81 3.36 -6.68
C GLU A 233 -8.39 2.84 -6.83
N PHE A 234 -7.95 2.70 -8.08
CA PHE A 234 -6.57 2.48 -8.48
C PHE A 234 -6.18 3.59 -9.45
N ASN A 235 -5.20 4.38 -9.07
CA ASN A 235 -4.84 5.64 -9.68
C ASN A 235 -3.42 5.66 -10.24
N LEU A 236 -3.20 6.40 -11.33
CA LEU A 236 -1.89 6.87 -11.77
C LEU A 236 -1.67 8.27 -11.20
N VAL A 237 -0.68 8.40 -10.33
CA VAL A 237 -0.42 9.66 -9.60
C VAL A 237 0.53 10.56 -10.36
N GLU A 238 0.15 11.83 -10.49
CA GLU A 238 0.98 12.88 -11.08
C GLU A 238 1.10 14.08 -10.13
N ALA A 239 2.24 14.74 -10.18
CA ALA A 239 2.55 15.90 -9.35
C ALA A 239 1.55 17.05 -9.57
N GLY A 240 1.05 17.62 -8.47
CA GLY A 240 0.16 18.78 -8.49
C GLY A 240 -1.30 18.47 -8.83
N LYS A 241 -1.67 17.22 -9.08
CA LYS A 241 -3.00 16.81 -9.50
C LYS A 241 -3.97 16.62 -8.34
N ASN A 242 -5.27 16.85 -8.66
CA ASN A 242 -6.41 16.67 -7.77
C ASN A 242 -7.16 15.38 -8.12
N PHE A 243 -7.26 14.43 -7.19
CA PHE A 243 -7.94 13.14 -7.36
C PHE A 243 -9.42 13.18 -6.95
N GLY A 244 -9.90 14.35 -6.55
CA GLY A 244 -11.32 14.70 -6.55
C GLY A 244 -12.08 14.38 -5.27
N TRP A 245 -11.62 13.49 -4.38
CA TRP A 245 -12.31 13.21 -3.12
C TRP A 245 -12.45 14.47 -2.26
N PRO A 246 -13.62 14.76 -1.64
CA PRO A 246 -14.92 14.09 -1.78
C PRO A 246 -15.85 14.74 -2.82
N ALA A 247 -15.37 15.70 -3.62
CA ALA A 247 -16.17 16.42 -4.61
C ALA A 247 -16.67 15.49 -5.74
N ILE A 248 -15.89 14.47 -6.08
CA ILE A 248 -16.29 13.34 -6.94
C ILE A 248 -16.04 12.03 -6.22
N THR A 249 -16.88 11.01 -6.47
CA THR A 249 -16.71 9.65 -5.94
C THR A 249 -17.63 8.67 -6.66
N TYR A 250 -17.22 7.40 -6.76
CA TYR A 250 -18.04 6.28 -7.23
C TYR A 250 -18.78 5.56 -6.10
N GLY A 251 -18.55 5.97 -4.84
CA GLY A 251 -19.19 5.38 -3.67
C GLY A 251 -20.25 6.27 -3.04
N ILE A 252 -20.93 5.72 -2.05
CA ILE A 252 -21.92 6.42 -1.24
C ILE A 252 -21.53 6.33 0.24
N ASP A 253 -22.06 7.22 1.08
CA ASP A 253 -21.82 7.18 2.52
C ASP A 253 -22.26 5.84 3.13
N TYR A 254 -21.65 5.43 4.24
CA TYR A 254 -22.05 4.21 4.96
C TYR A 254 -23.49 4.24 5.47
N SER A 255 -24.05 5.43 5.73
CA SER A 255 -25.47 5.65 6.03
C SER A 255 -26.39 5.43 4.83
N GLY A 256 -25.84 5.36 3.61
CA GLY A 256 -26.58 5.34 2.35
C GLY A 256 -26.83 6.71 1.73
N ALA A 257 -26.40 7.79 2.39
CA ALA A 257 -26.50 9.15 1.83
C ALA A 257 -25.55 9.35 0.65
N VAL A 258 -25.95 10.22 -0.28
CA VAL A 258 -25.09 10.67 -1.38
C VAL A 258 -24.02 11.61 -0.84
N ILE A 259 -22.73 11.31 -1.07
CA ILE A 259 -21.61 12.19 -0.72
C ILE A 259 -21.48 13.28 -1.80
N SER A 260 -21.43 12.87 -3.06
CA SER A 260 -21.40 13.75 -4.21
C SER A 260 -22.31 13.19 -5.30
N PRO A 261 -23.04 14.05 -6.04
CA PRO A 261 -23.79 13.63 -7.22
C PRO A 261 -22.88 13.40 -8.44
N PHE A 262 -21.57 13.73 -8.33
CA PHE A 262 -20.63 13.69 -9.43
C PHE A 262 -19.63 12.55 -9.28
N THR A 263 -19.36 11.88 -10.39
CA THR A 263 -18.26 10.89 -10.50
C THR A 263 -17.04 11.47 -11.24
N LYS A 264 -17.20 12.61 -11.92
CA LYS A 264 -16.13 13.34 -12.59
C LYS A 264 -16.41 14.84 -12.62
N MET A 265 -15.35 15.63 -12.59
CA MET A 265 -15.37 17.09 -12.75
C MET A 265 -14.09 17.54 -13.48
N ASP A 266 -14.18 18.68 -14.16
CA ASP A 266 -13.02 19.28 -14.83
C ASP A 266 -11.93 19.64 -13.80
N GLY A 267 -10.68 19.34 -14.13
CA GLY A 267 -9.52 19.55 -13.23
C GLY A 267 -9.35 18.52 -12.13
N MET A 268 -10.15 17.44 -12.14
CA MET A 268 -10.02 16.30 -11.25
C MET A 268 -9.68 15.04 -12.04
N GLU A 269 -8.68 14.31 -11.60
CA GLU A 269 -8.23 13.08 -12.24
C GLU A 269 -9.24 11.95 -12.04
N GLN A 270 -9.23 11.01 -12.96
CA GLN A 270 -10.10 9.85 -12.92
C GLN A 270 -9.28 8.60 -12.63
N PRO A 271 -9.81 7.67 -11.82
CA PRO A 271 -9.12 6.42 -11.56
C PRO A 271 -8.97 5.57 -12.84
N LEU A 272 -7.87 4.88 -12.95
CA LEU A 272 -7.66 3.88 -13.99
C LEU A 272 -8.62 2.69 -13.82
N LYS A 273 -8.99 2.40 -12.58
CA LYS A 273 -9.94 1.36 -12.18
C LYS A 273 -10.62 1.75 -10.87
N TYR A 274 -11.90 1.40 -10.73
CA TYR A 274 -12.61 1.49 -9.45
C TYR A 274 -13.43 0.23 -9.18
N TRP A 275 -13.78 0.00 -7.91
CA TRP A 275 -14.54 -1.16 -7.47
C TRP A 275 -15.83 -0.78 -6.74
N VAL A 276 -16.95 -1.31 -7.26
CA VAL A 276 -18.26 -1.27 -6.62
C VAL A 276 -18.88 -2.66 -6.76
N PRO A 277 -19.09 -3.38 -5.65
CA PRO A 277 -18.84 -3.00 -4.24
C PRO A 277 -17.35 -2.88 -3.90
N SER A 278 -17.05 -2.28 -2.75
CA SER A 278 -15.69 -2.16 -2.20
C SER A 278 -15.04 -3.54 -2.00
N ILE A 279 -13.78 -3.67 -2.38
CA ILE A 279 -12.91 -4.80 -2.07
C ILE A 279 -12.06 -4.56 -0.83
N ALA A 280 -11.96 -3.29 -0.39
CA ALA A 280 -11.06 -2.78 0.64
C ALA A 280 -9.59 -3.16 0.36
N PRO A 281 -8.97 -2.58 -0.68
CA PRO A 281 -7.57 -2.88 -1.04
C PRO A 281 -6.63 -2.42 0.06
N SER A 282 -5.61 -3.21 0.40
CA SER A 282 -4.83 -3.01 1.63
C SER A 282 -3.34 -2.82 1.42
N ASP A 283 -2.78 -3.38 0.36
CA ASP A 283 -1.39 -3.23 -0.03
C ASP A 283 -1.19 -3.63 -1.49
N MET A 284 -0.04 -3.28 -2.07
CA MET A 284 0.22 -3.49 -3.48
C MET A 284 1.71 -3.61 -3.79
N ILE A 285 2.04 -4.52 -4.71
CA ILE A 285 3.33 -4.55 -5.41
C ILE A 285 3.13 -4.57 -6.92
N TYR A 286 4.13 -4.12 -7.65
CA TYR A 286 4.30 -4.46 -9.08
C TYR A 286 5.30 -5.60 -9.18
N TYR A 287 4.85 -6.77 -9.66
CA TYR A 287 5.66 -7.97 -9.69
C TYR A 287 6.41 -8.11 -11.03
N GLU A 288 7.74 -8.06 -10.98
CA GLU A 288 8.64 -8.21 -12.15
C GLU A 288 9.44 -9.52 -12.11
N GLY A 289 9.32 -10.31 -11.04
CA GLY A 289 10.08 -11.55 -10.84
C GLY A 289 9.76 -12.64 -11.87
N ASP A 290 10.68 -13.57 -12.07
CA ASP A 290 10.55 -14.70 -12.99
C ASP A 290 10.02 -15.98 -12.35
N LEU A 291 9.96 -16.04 -10.99
CA LEU A 291 9.52 -17.24 -10.26
C LEU A 291 8.07 -17.60 -10.51
N TYR A 292 7.22 -16.62 -10.77
CA TYR A 292 5.81 -16.81 -11.04
C TYR A 292 5.44 -16.13 -12.37
N PRO A 293 5.67 -16.80 -13.51
CA PRO A 293 5.49 -16.20 -14.84
C PRO A 293 4.09 -15.64 -15.10
N ASP A 294 3.05 -16.28 -14.55
CA ASP A 294 1.66 -15.85 -14.70
C ASP A 294 1.37 -14.54 -13.97
N LEU A 295 2.17 -14.20 -12.95
CA LEU A 295 2.05 -12.98 -12.16
C LEU A 295 2.95 -11.86 -12.66
N LYS A 296 3.91 -12.17 -13.54
CA LYS A 296 4.90 -11.20 -14.03
C LYS A 296 4.25 -10.02 -14.77
N ASN A 297 4.83 -8.84 -14.58
CA ASN A 297 4.38 -7.56 -15.15
C ASN A 297 2.92 -7.23 -14.79
N SER A 298 2.56 -7.45 -13.52
CA SER A 298 1.23 -7.18 -12.99
C SER A 298 1.30 -6.49 -11.64
N PHE A 299 0.33 -5.64 -11.37
CA PHE A 299 0.06 -5.21 -10.00
C PHE A 299 -0.66 -6.32 -9.26
N LEU A 300 -0.20 -6.64 -8.07
CA LEU A 300 -0.82 -7.58 -7.14
C LEU A 300 -1.31 -6.78 -5.94
N ILE A 301 -2.62 -6.71 -5.76
CA ILE A 301 -3.29 -5.91 -4.73
C ILE A 301 -3.99 -6.84 -3.76
N THR A 302 -3.60 -6.80 -2.50
CA THR A 302 -4.29 -7.53 -1.43
C THR A 302 -5.58 -6.83 -1.01
N ALA A 303 -6.56 -7.60 -0.54
CA ALA A 303 -7.86 -7.05 -0.16
C ALA A 303 -8.40 -7.64 1.16
N LEU A 304 -8.99 -6.77 1.98
CA LEU A 304 -9.52 -7.12 3.30
C LEU A 304 -10.96 -7.66 3.22
N VAL A 305 -11.79 -7.12 2.32
CA VAL A 305 -13.21 -7.49 2.21
C VAL A 305 -13.41 -8.62 1.22
N SER A 306 -12.85 -8.51 0.02
CA SER A 306 -12.94 -9.60 -0.98
C SER A 306 -12.05 -10.80 -0.64
N ARG A 307 -11.08 -10.64 0.28
CA ARG A 307 -10.21 -11.71 0.80
C ARG A 307 -9.45 -12.45 -0.29
N ASP A 308 -8.93 -11.70 -1.23
CA ASP A 308 -8.21 -12.21 -2.40
C ASP A 308 -7.04 -11.30 -2.76
N VAL A 309 -6.29 -11.68 -3.75
CA VAL A 309 -5.31 -10.81 -4.43
C VAL A 309 -5.87 -10.45 -5.80
N ARG A 310 -6.01 -9.15 -6.07
CA ARG A 310 -6.36 -8.64 -7.39
C ARG A 310 -5.10 -8.49 -8.22
N LYS A 311 -5.03 -9.27 -9.30
CA LYS A 311 -3.99 -9.11 -10.32
C LYS A 311 -4.49 -8.16 -11.38
N LEU A 312 -3.83 -7.01 -11.54
CA LEU A 312 -4.14 -6.03 -12.59
C LEU A 312 -3.00 -5.99 -13.60
N LYS A 313 -3.37 -6.05 -14.88
CA LYS A 313 -2.45 -5.85 -16.00
C LYS A 313 -2.89 -4.65 -16.82
N ILE A 314 -2.01 -3.67 -16.95
CA ILE A 314 -2.23 -2.49 -17.79
C ILE A 314 -1.74 -2.81 -19.20
N SER A 315 -2.58 -2.54 -20.20
CA SER A 315 -2.27 -2.70 -21.62
C SER A 315 -2.85 -1.53 -22.43
N GLU A 316 -2.54 -1.46 -23.71
CA GLU A 316 -3.13 -0.49 -24.64
C GLU A 316 -4.66 -0.61 -24.74
N ASN A 317 -5.21 -1.80 -24.48
CA ASN A 317 -6.64 -2.08 -24.48
C ASN A 317 -7.32 -1.81 -23.14
N GLY A 318 -6.62 -1.23 -22.15
CA GLY A 318 -7.11 -0.96 -20.81
C GLY A 318 -6.54 -1.89 -19.74
N ILE A 319 -7.25 -2.02 -18.63
CA ILE A 319 -6.85 -2.85 -17.48
C ILE A 319 -7.62 -4.16 -17.49
N SER A 320 -6.91 -5.28 -17.50
CA SER A 320 -7.48 -6.59 -17.18
C SER A 320 -7.35 -6.87 -15.69
N GLU A 321 -8.33 -7.55 -15.11
CA GLU A 321 -8.38 -7.91 -13.69
C GLU A 321 -8.66 -9.39 -13.53
N GLU A 322 -7.94 -10.02 -12.60
CA GLU A 322 -8.14 -11.39 -12.16
C GLU A 322 -8.13 -11.46 -10.64
N SER A 323 -9.02 -12.25 -10.05
CA SER A 323 -9.06 -12.47 -8.61
C SER A 323 -8.40 -13.81 -8.28
N LEU A 324 -7.33 -13.76 -7.48
CA LEU A 324 -6.49 -14.91 -7.14
C LEU A 324 -6.61 -15.25 -5.65
N PHE A 325 -6.34 -16.52 -5.29
CA PHE A 325 -6.12 -16.97 -3.90
C PHE A 325 -7.33 -16.79 -2.97
N LYS A 326 -8.55 -16.89 -3.50
CA LYS A 326 -9.80 -16.85 -2.71
C LYS A 326 -9.90 -17.97 -1.69
N GLU A 327 -9.25 -19.09 -1.96
CA GLU A 327 -9.18 -20.26 -1.07
C GLU A 327 -8.51 -19.98 0.27
N LEU A 328 -7.76 -18.88 0.41
CA LEU A 328 -7.20 -18.43 1.69
C LEU A 328 -8.28 -18.00 2.68
N GLU A 329 -9.45 -17.55 2.20
CA GLU A 329 -10.61 -17.10 2.99
C GLU A 329 -10.24 -16.08 4.10
N SER A 330 -9.06 -15.48 4.00
CA SER A 330 -8.47 -14.58 5.01
C SER A 330 -8.44 -13.16 4.51
N ARG A 331 -8.65 -12.22 5.41
CA ARG A 331 -8.34 -10.81 5.15
C ARG A 331 -6.83 -10.69 4.92
N LEU A 332 -6.43 -10.19 3.77
CA LEU A 332 -5.02 -10.02 3.41
C LEU A 332 -4.61 -8.58 3.71
N ARG A 333 -3.51 -8.39 4.45
CA ARG A 333 -3.07 -7.06 4.89
C ARG A 333 -1.96 -6.51 4.04
N SER A 334 -0.90 -7.28 3.77
CA SER A 334 0.28 -6.81 3.06
C SER A 334 0.82 -7.88 2.13
N ILE A 335 1.53 -7.44 1.09
CA ILE A 335 2.18 -8.27 0.08
C ILE A 335 3.56 -7.72 -0.23
N GLY A 336 4.53 -8.60 -0.40
CA GLY A 336 5.89 -8.23 -0.80
C GLY A 336 6.56 -9.32 -1.61
N ALA A 337 7.58 -8.95 -2.37
CA ALA A 337 8.43 -9.89 -3.10
C ALA A 337 9.86 -9.81 -2.58
N SER A 338 10.45 -10.95 -2.24
CA SER A 338 11.84 -11.02 -1.80
C SER A 338 12.80 -10.65 -2.94
N PRO A 339 14.08 -10.34 -2.66
CA PRO A 339 15.08 -10.12 -3.70
C PRO A 339 15.24 -11.29 -4.69
N LYS A 340 14.83 -12.50 -4.30
CA LYS A 340 14.76 -13.69 -5.18
C LYS A 340 13.45 -13.77 -5.99
N GLY A 341 12.51 -12.87 -5.79
CA GLY A 341 11.20 -12.88 -6.43
C GLY A 341 10.15 -13.77 -5.75
N GLU A 342 10.41 -14.31 -4.56
CA GLU A 342 9.43 -15.06 -3.79
C GLU A 342 8.37 -14.13 -3.21
N ILE A 343 7.09 -14.47 -3.34
CA ILE A 343 5.97 -13.66 -2.86
C ILE A 343 5.57 -14.08 -1.45
N TYR A 344 5.40 -13.08 -0.59
CA TYR A 344 4.93 -13.24 0.78
C TYR A 344 3.68 -12.39 1.03
N LEU A 345 2.81 -12.88 1.92
CA LEU A 345 1.58 -12.19 2.36
C LEU A 345 1.52 -12.13 3.88
N LEU A 346 1.05 -11.00 4.42
CA LEU A 346 0.54 -10.93 5.78
C LEU A 346 -0.99 -11.00 5.77
N THR A 347 -1.57 -11.81 6.66
CA THR A 347 -3.00 -11.76 6.93
C THR A 347 -3.30 -10.75 8.04
N ASP A 348 -4.51 -10.18 8.01
CA ASP A 348 -4.98 -9.15 8.93
C ASP A 348 -5.47 -9.74 10.26
N GLY A 349 -5.30 -8.98 11.37
CA GLY A 349 -5.90 -9.25 12.67
C GLY A 349 -4.97 -9.94 13.67
N ARG A 350 -5.46 -10.09 14.94
CA ARG A 350 -4.67 -10.56 16.10
C ARG A 350 -4.13 -11.98 16.04
N ARG A 351 -4.51 -12.74 15.03
CA ARG A 351 -3.97 -14.07 14.74
C ARG A 351 -3.41 -14.11 13.33
N GLY A 352 -2.73 -13.02 12.97
CA GLY A 352 -2.11 -12.86 11.67
C GLY A 352 -1.12 -13.97 11.35
N LYS A 353 -0.90 -14.18 10.07
CA LYS A 353 0.05 -15.16 9.54
C LYS A 353 0.98 -14.47 8.55
N LEU A 354 2.22 -14.94 8.48
CA LEU A 354 3.12 -14.72 7.36
C LEU A 354 3.06 -15.97 6.47
N LEU A 355 2.68 -15.77 5.22
CA LEU A 355 2.51 -16.81 4.22
C LEU A 355 3.53 -16.62 3.10
N LYS A 356 4.07 -17.70 2.56
CA LYS A 356 4.96 -17.72 1.39
C LYS A 356 4.28 -18.45 0.25
N LEU A 357 4.28 -17.87 -0.94
CA LEU A 357 3.79 -18.51 -2.16
C LEU A 357 4.80 -19.56 -2.64
N VAL A 358 4.36 -20.77 -2.88
CA VAL A 358 5.16 -21.87 -3.42
C VAL A 358 4.51 -22.45 -4.68
N ASN A 359 5.34 -22.85 -5.64
CA ASN A 359 4.89 -23.51 -6.85
C ASN A 359 4.95 -25.03 -6.63
N ILE A 360 3.81 -25.73 -6.67
CA ILE A 360 3.71 -27.18 -6.47
C ILE A 360 3.60 -27.97 -7.80
N GLY A 361 3.72 -27.28 -8.92
CA GLY A 361 3.63 -27.84 -10.28
C GLY A 361 4.97 -28.13 -10.95
N GLN A 362 6.08 -28.13 -10.20
CA GLN A 362 7.42 -28.50 -10.70
C GLN A 362 7.86 -29.83 -10.15
#